data_53a8c8295ce4117cb135e66c4f21d4c1
#
_entry.id   53a8c8295ce4117cb135e66c4f21d4c1
#
_cell.length_a   1.000
_cell.length_b   1.000
_cell.length_c   1.000
_cell.angle_alpha   90.00
_cell.angle_beta   90.00
_cell.angle_gamma   90.00
#
_symmetry.space_group_name_H-M   'P 1'
#
loop_
_entity.id
_entity.type
_entity.pdbx_description
1 polymer ?
#
loop_
_entity_poly.entity_id
_entity_poly.type
_entity_poly.pdbx_seq_one_letter_code
_entity_poly.pdbx_strand_id
1 'polypeptide(L)'
;MNGTGNTGSDVNASGTVNLVAVSALENGANSFTEGQAKSRLASAGFTNVSDLKKDDQGIWRGTAMRNGKNQQVGFDYKGNIGAQ
;
A
#
# COMPACT_ATOMS: atom_id res chain seq x y z
N MET A 1 -17.15 -17.28 2.86
CA MET A 1 -16.87 -17.10 2.62
C MET A 1 -16.73 -16.94 2.35
N ASN A 2 -16.61 -16.83 2.62
CA ASN A 2 -16.20 -16.51 2.31
C ASN A 2 -15.90 -16.32 1.99
N GLY A 3 -15.73 -16.41 2.09
CA GLY A 3 -15.23 -16.18 1.67
C GLY A 3 -14.92 -15.89 1.43
N THR A 4 -14.97 -15.93 1.51
CA THR A 4 -14.57 -15.53 1.25
C THR A 4 -14.28 -15.16 1.11
N GLY A 5 -14.21 -15.38 1.31
CA GLY A 5 -13.75 -15.00 1.18
C GLY A 5 -13.35 -14.59 1.35
N ASN A 6 -13.38 -14.56 1.38
CA ASN A 6 -12.89 -14.13 1.50
C ASN A 6 -12.30 -14.07 1.51
N THR A 7 -12.17 -14.17 1.48
CA THR A 7 -11.55 -13.95 1.48
C THR A 7 -10.96 -13.71 1.56
N GLY A 8 -10.73 -13.90 1.60
CA GLY A 8 -10.10 -13.48 1.64
C GLY A 8 -9.66 -13.09 1.93
N SER A 9 -9.62 -12.89 1.97
CA SER A 9 -9.28 -12.25 2.20
C SER A 9 -8.99 -11.88 2.63
N ASP A 10 -8.94 -11.79 2.81
CA ASP A 10 -8.75 -11.15 3.14
C ASP A 10 -8.43 -10.80 3.78
N VAL A 11 -8.20 -10.67 3.92
CA VAL A 11 -7.89 -10.15 4.52
C VAL A 11 -7.86 -9.71 5.30
N ASN A 12 -8.00 -9.58 5.78
CA ASN A 12 -8.10 -8.98 6.34
C ASN A 12 -8.28 -8.64 7.16
N ALA A 13 -8.10 -9.14 7.26
CA ALA A 13 -8.78 -8.97 8.33
C ALA A 13 -8.67 -7.87 9.22
N SER A 14 -8.21 -7.96 10.04
CA SER A 14 -8.13 -6.83 10.77
C SER A 14 -7.73 -5.78 9.88
N GLY A 15 -8.19 -4.93 9.82
CA GLY A 15 -7.82 -3.92 9.02
C GLY A 15 -7.93 -4.25 7.62
N THR A 16 -8.80 -3.67 6.99
CA THR A 16 -8.95 -3.83 5.57
C THR A 16 -7.83 -3.11 4.87
N VAL A 17 -7.20 -3.80 3.95
CA VAL A 17 -6.21 -3.18 3.09
C VAL A 17 -6.87 -2.88 1.76
N ASN A 18 -6.88 -1.62 1.40
CA ASN A 18 -7.43 -1.19 0.12
C ASN A 18 -6.32 -1.12 -0.90
N LEU A 19 -6.21 -2.17 -1.72
CA LEU A 19 -5.26 -2.16 -2.81
C LEU A 19 -5.94 -1.61 -4.05
N VAL A 20 -5.35 -0.59 -4.64
CA VAL A 20 -5.89 0.06 -5.82
C VAL A 20 -4.79 0.15 -6.87
N ALA A 21 -5.15 0.54 -8.08
CA ALA A 21 -4.14 0.83 -9.09
C ALA A 21 -3.34 2.06 -8.65
N VAL A 22 -2.06 2.09 -8.97
CA VAL A 22 -1.23 3.24 -8.60
C VAL A 22 -1.84 4.54 -9.14
N SER A 23 -2.43 4.48 -10.34
CA SER A 23 -3.05 5.65 -10.94
C SER A 23 -4.31 6.11 -10.21
N ALA A 24 -4.86 5.30 -9.33
CA ALA A 24 -6.06 5.66 -8.57
C ALA A 24 -5.74 6.27 -7.21
N LEU A 25 -4.47 6.41 -6.86
CA LEU A 25 -4.08 7.06 -5.62
C LEU A 25 -4.46 8.54 -5.69
N GLU A 26 -4.85 9.08 -4.55
CA GLU A 26 -5.40 10.42 -4.50
C GLU A 26 -4.39 11.43 -4.00
N ASN A 27 -4.32 12.57 -4.68
CA ASN A 27 -3.43 13.65 -4.29
C ASN A 27 -3.97 14.34 -3.04
N GLY A 28 -3.09 14.71 -2.14
CA GLY A 28 -3.50 15.45 -0.95
C GLY A 28 -2.38 15.50 0.06
N ALA A 29 -2.51 16.37 1.03
CA ALA A 29 -1.52 16.50 2.09
C ALA A 29 -1.40 15.19 2.85
N ASN A 30 -0.21 14.64 2.89
CA ASN A 30 0.04 13.33 3.49
C ASN A 30 0.93 13.53 4.71
N SER A 31 0.37 13.31 5.88
CA SER A 31 1.10 13.47 7.14
C SER A 31 1.69 12.15 7.65
N PHE A 32 1.54 11.06 6.92
CA PHE A 32 2.21 9.82 7.30
C PHE A 32 3.71 9.98 7.14
N THR A 33 4.46 9.42 8.07
CA THR A 33 5.91 9.39 7.95
C THR A 33 6.33 8.22 7.08
N GLU A 34 7.59 8.22 6.68
CA GLU A 34 8.15 7.10 5.92
C GLU A 34 8.00 5.80 6.69
N GLY A 35 8.27 5.82 7.98
CA GLY A 35 8.12 4.62 8.81
C GLY A 35 6.70 4.13 8.87
N GLN A 36 5.73 5.05 8.97
CA GLN A 36 4.33 4.67 8.97
C GLN A 36 3.91 4.08 7.63
N ALA A 37 4.38 4.68 6.54
CA ALA A 37 4.07 4.16 5.21
C ALA A 37 4.66 2.75 5.02
N LYS A 38 5.91 2.55 5.44
CA LYS A 38 6.52 1.22 5.38
C LYS A 38 5.75 0.20 6.20
N SER A 39 5.30 0.60 7.38
CA SER A 39 4.56 -0.28 8.26
C SER A 39 3.24 -0.70 7.63
N ARG A 40 2.55 0.25 7.00
CA ARG A 40 1.30 -0.04 6.32
C ARG A 40 1.51 -0.97 5.13
N LEU A 41 2.59 -0.75 4.38
CA LEU A 41 2.93 -1.63 3.27
C LEU A 41 3.26 -3.04 3.76
N ALA A 42 3.98 -3.15 4.86
CA ALA A 42 4.30 -4.46 5.43
C ALA A 42 3.03 -5.18 5.88
N SER A 43 2.08 -4.46 6.46
CA SER A 43 0.81 -5.06 6.87
C SER A 43 -0.01 -5.55 5.68
N ALA A 44 0.23 -4.99 4.51
CA ALA A 44 -0.44 -5.40 3.28
C ALA A 44 0.27 -6.57 2.60
N GLY A 45 1.34 -7.08 3.19
CA GLY A 45 2.07 -8.21 2.63
C GLY A 45 3.26 -7.85 1.76
N PHE A 46 3.66 -6.58 1.75
CA PHE A 46 4.83 -6.16 0.99
C PHE A 46 6.08 -6.28 1.83
N THR A 47 7.17 -6.73 1.19
CA THR A 47 8.47 -6.84 1.82
C THR A 47 9.50 -6.10 0.98
N ASN A 48 10.69 -5.90 1.55
CA ASN A 48 11.79 -5.26 0.84
C ASN A 48 11.38 -3.92 0.25
N VAL A 49 10.68 -3.12 1.04
CA VAL A 49 10.28 -1.78 0.63
C VAL A 49 11.53 -0.93 0.50
N SER A 50 11.72 -0.31 -0.65
CA SER A 50 12.89 0.50 -0.91
C SER A 50 12.52 1.74 -1.71
N ASP A 51 13.38 2.75 -1.62
CA ASP A 51 13.24 4.01 -2.34
C ASP A 51 11.92 4.71 -2.08
N LEU A 52 11.40 4.58 -0.86
CA LEU A 52 10.12 5.16 -0.52
C LEU A 52 10.29 6.65 -0.26
N LYS A 53 9.68 7.46 -1.11
CA LYS A 53 9.75 8.92 -1.03
C LYS A 53 8.39 9.53 -1.31
N LYS A 54 8.08 10.60 -0.61
CA LYS A 54 6.84 11.32 -0.82
C LYS A 54 7.05 12.30 -1.97
N ASP A 55 6.15 12.26 -2.95
CA ASP A 55 6.24 13.14 -4.11
C ASP A 55 5.49 14.44 -3.87
N ASP A 56 5.46 15.30 -4.89
CA ASP A 56 4.84 16.62 -4.78
C ASP A 56 3.33 16.56 -4.60
N GLN A 57 2.74 15.41 -4.88
CA GLN A 57 1.30 15.22 -4.78
C GLN A 57 0.89 14.62 -3.45
N GLY A 58 1.85 14.39 -2.57
CA GLY A 58 1.56 13.81 -1.27
C GLY A 58 1.41 12.29 -1.30
N ILE A 59 1.99 11.65 -2.28
CA ILE A 59 1.93 10.20 -2.39
C ILE A 59 3.31 9.62 -2.10
N TRP A 60 3.39 8.69 -1.16
CA TRP A 60 4.61 7.93 -0.92
C TRP A 60 4.76 6.90 -2.04
N ARG A 61 5.87 6.95 -2.76
CA ARG A 61 6.14 6.04 -3.88
C ARG A 61 7.45 5.33 -3.68
N GLY A 62 7.47 4.07 -4.06
CA GLY A 62 8.70 3.27 -3.96
C GLY A 62 8.51 1.94 -4.65
N THR A 63 9.35 0.98 -4.28
CA THR A 63 9.25 -0.38 -4.79
C THR A 63 9.18 -1.34 -3.61
N ALA A 64 8.55 -2.46 -3.83
CA ALA A 64 8.45 -3.49 -2.80
C ALA A 64 8.18 -4.83 -3.47
N MET A 65 8.33 -5.89 -2.71
CA MET A 65 8.06 -7.23 -3.22
C MET A 65 6.79 -7.77 -2.57
N ARG A 66 6.02 -8.48 -3.36
CA ARG A 66 4.85 -9.18 -2.88
C ARG A 66 4.67 -10.42 -3.74
N ASN A 67 4.50 -11.57 -3.09
CA ASN A 67 4.36 -12.85 -3.80
C ASN A 67 5.52 -13.13 -4.74
N GLY A 68 6.71 -12.76 -4.34
CA GLY A 68 7.92 -13.00 -5.12
C GLY A 68 8.12 -12.07 -6.30
N LYS A 69 7.34 -11.01 -6.41
CA LYS A 69 7.46 -10.07 -7.52
C LYS A 69 7.76 -8.67 -7.02
N ASN A 70 8.68 -8.00 -7.72
CA ASN A 70 8.91 -6.58 -7.49
C ASN A 70 7.78 -5.79 -8.11
N GLN A 71 7.28 -4.82 -7.36
CA GLN A 71 6.19 -3.98 -7.82
C GLN A 71 6.47 -2.55 -7.44
N GLN A 72 5.95 -1.63 -8.24
CA GLN A 72 5.90 -0.24 -7.85
C GLN A 72 4.72 -0.07 -6.89
N VAL A 73 4.96 0.63 -5.80
CA VAL A 73 3.93 0.83 -4.77
C VAL A 73 3.77 2.30 -4.49
N GLY A 74 2.60 2.64 -4.00
CA GLY A 74 2.30 3.99 -3.55
C GLY A 74 1.36 3.96 -2.38
N PHE A 75 1.36 5.04 -1.60
CA PHE A 75 0.55 5.14 -0.41
C PHE A 75 0.06 6.58 -0.29
N ASP A 76 -1.24 6.78 -0.40
CA ASP A 76 -1.80 8.12 -0.41
C ASP A 76 -2.23 8.58 0.98
N TYR A 77 -2.71 9.82 1.06
CA TYR A 77 -3.05 10.43 2.34
C TYR A 77 -4.26 9.78 3.01
N LYS A 78 -5.07 9.07 2.24
CA LYS A 78 -6.23 8.35 2.77
C LYS A 78 -5.87 6.96 3.29
N GLY A 79 -4.62 6.54 3.09
CA GLY A 79 -4.19 5.22 3.50
C GLY A 79 -4.41 4.16 2.43
N ASN A 80 -4.77 4.55 1.21
CA ASN A 80 -4.88 3.59 0.11
C ASN A 80 -3.49 3.18 -0.35
N ILE A 81 -3.34 1.90 -0.64
CA ILE A 81 -2.10 1.36 -1.17
C ILE A 81 -2.31 0.99 -2.61
N GLY A 82 -1.47 1.51 -3.48
CA GLY A 82 -1.47 1.15 -4.89
C GLY A 82 -0.28 0.27 -5.21
N ALA A 83 -0.45 -0.64 -6.14
CA ALA A 83 0.62 -1.53 -6.58
C ALA A 83 0.45 -1.88 -8.05
N GLN A 84 1.57 -2.04 -8.73
CA GLN A 84 1.55 -2.50 -10.12
C GLN A 84 2.85 -3.18 -10.54
#